data_10aec0abfd153301029ca3b5b76b8b8f
#
_entry.id   10aec0abfd153301029ca3b5b76b8b8f
#
_cell.length_a   1.000
_cell.length_b   1.000
_cell.length_c   1.000
_cell.angle_alpha   90.00
_cell.angle_beta   90.00
_cell.angle_gamma   90.00
#
_symmetry.space_group_name_H-M   'P 1'
#
loop_
_entity.id
_entity.type
_entity.pdbx_description
1 polymer ?
#
loop_
_entity_poly.entity_id
_entity_poly.type
_entity_poly.pdbx_seq_one_letter_code
_entity_poly.pdbx_strand_id
1 'polypeptide(L)'
;MRILFILSFLTFASCDNSSLPKQKGFFAPEFSYPKYENQALCNFKFNRNLSSDIIRINECNYEIYYKDLDAKIYLNKIKLTNNLNELSLKFDEKVFNNSEYADQILTSEYSDPSKKVYSRIYFFVGDSPSNIQFYLTDSVSNYISSSTYFNSKPNYDSLLPYIHYIRSDIRKIIESFDWINE
;
A
#
# COMPACT_ATOMS: atom_id res chain seq x y z
N MET A 1 -2.97 66.30 -30.00
CA MET A 1 -3.86 65.22 -30.50
C MET A 1 -3.11 63.97 -30.98
N ARG A 2 -1.92 64.06 -31.60
CA ARG A 2 -1.11 62.88 -32.04
C ARG A 2 -0.49 62.06 -30.91
N ILE A 3 -0.13 62.66 -29.77
CA ILE A 3 0.48 61.91 -28.61
C ILE A 3 -0.54 61.13 -27.85
N LEU A 4 -1.80 61.56 -27.81
CA LEU A 4 -2.89 60.80 -27.12
C LEU A 4 -3.24 59.50 -27.86
N PHE A 5 -3.07 59.42 -29.18
CA PHE A 5 -3.31 58.23 -29.98
C PHE A 5 -2.21 57.16 -29.80
N ILE A 6 -0.97 57.58 -29.53
CA ILE A 6 0.14 56.65 -29.29
C ILE A 6 0.03 56.02 -27.90
N LEU A 7 -0.46 56.76 -26.90
CA LEU A 7 -0.65 56.23 -25.54
C LEU A 7 -1.79 55.18 -25.45
N SER A 8 -2.83 55.33 -26.31
CA SER A 8 -3.95 54.37 -26.37
C SER A 8 -3.58 53.01 -27.01
N PHE A 9 -2.53 52.94 -27.82
CA PHE A 9 -2.11 51.73 -28.52
C PHE A 9 -1.22 50.83 -27.64
N LEU A 10 -0.65 51.32 -26.54
CA LEU A 10 0.23 50.60 -25.64
C LEU A 10 -0.52 49.76 -24.57
N THR A 11 -1.84 49.93 -24.44
CA THR A 11 -2.61 49.18 -23.42
C THR A 11 -3.13 47.80 -23.86
N PHE A 12 -2.92 47.38 -25.12
CA PHE A 12 -3.41 46.11 -25.64
C PHE A 12 -2.35 44.99 -25.69
N ALA A 13 -1.13 45.21 -25.19
CA ALA A 13 -0.05 44.25 -25.27
C ALA A 13 0.12 43.39 -24.00
N SER A 14 -0.85 43.41 -23.06
CA SER A 14 -0.80 42.59 -21.84
C SER A 14 -1.81 41.47 -21.88
N CYS A 15 -1.66 40.53 -22.79
CA CYS A 15 -2.20 39.21 -22.66
C CYS A 15 -1.03 38.21 -22.53
N ASP A 16 -0.54 38.07 -21.32
CA ASP A 16 0.35 36.99 -21.00
C ASP A 16 -0.52 35.73 -20.87
N ASN A 17 -0.50 34.89 -21.90
CA ASN A 17 -1.09 33.56 -21.88
C ASN A 17 -0.23 32.66 -21.00
N SER A 18 -0.16 32.95 -19.70
CA SER A 18 0.29 31.97 -18.73
C SER A 18 -0.76 30.84 -18.67
N SER A 19 -0.63 29.88 -19.57
CA SER A 19 -1.39 28.64 -19.47
C SER A 19 -0.98 27.97 -18.17
N LEU A 20 -1.79 28.14 -17.12
CA LEU A 20 -1.65 27.32 -15.90
C LEU A 20 -1.64 25.85 -16.33
N PRO A 21 -0.64 25.04 -15.92
CA PRO A 21 -0.63 23.63 -16.21
C PRO A 21 -1.96 23.04 -15.75
N LYS A 22 -2.72 22.44 -16.64
CA LYS A 22 -3.93 21.70 -16.27
C LYS A 22 -3.53 20.66 -15.24
N GLN A 23 -4.20 20.64 -14.09
CA GLN A 23 -4.04 19.56 -13.13
C GLN A 23 -4.31 18.23 -13.87
N LYS A 24 -3.42 17.24 -13.71
CA LYS A 24 -3.66 15.91 -14.21
C LYS A 24 -4.92 15.38 -13.54
N GLY A 25 -5.96 15.08 -14.31
CA GLY A 25 -7.12 14.35 -13.82
C GLY A 25 -6.71 12.90 -13.56
N PHE A 26 -6.94 12.41 -12.36
CA PHE A 26 -6.79 11.00 -12.06
C PHE A 26 -8.12 10.28 -12.30
N PHE A 27 -8.04 9.06 -12.81
CA PHE A 27 -9.19 8.18 -12.86
C PHE A 27 -9.62 7.87 -11.41
N ALA A 28 -10.89 8.15 -11.08
CA ALA A 28 -11.46 7.88 -9.76
C ALA A 28 -12.48 6.73 -9.91
N PRO A 29 -12.06 5.47 -9.69
CA PRO A 29 -12.99 4.34 -9.72
C PRO A 29 -13.94 4.42 -8.54
N GLU A 30 -15.18 3.97 -8.75
CA GLU A 30 -16.12 3.79 -7.67
C GLU A 30 -15.81 2.48 -6.94
N PHE A 31 -15.53 2.57 -5.64
CA PHE A 31 -15.35 1.42 -4.77
C PHE A 31 -16.62 1.18 -3.95
N SER A 32 -16.99 -0.08 -3.83
CA SER A 32 -18.01 -0.47 -2.85
C SER A 32 -17.54 -0.15 -1.44
N TYR A 33 -18.48 0.29 -0.59
CA TYR A 33 -18.16 0.54 0.82
C TYR A 33 -17.66 -0.77 1.47
N PRO A 34 -16.47 -0.79 2.07
CA PRO A 34 -15.88 -2.03 2.56
C PRO A 34 -16.67 -2.60 3.74
N LYS A 35 -16.97 -3.89 3.67
CA LYS A 35 -17.55 -4.68 4.76
C LYS A 35 -16.54 -5.71 5.19
N TYR A 36 -16.44 -5.94 6.49
CA TYR A 36 -15.43 -6.80 7.06
C TYR A 36 -16.04 -7.96 7.84
N GLU A 37 -15.40 -9.12 7.78
CA GLU A 37 -15.70 -10.28 8.61
C GLU A 37 -14.42 -10.80 9.27
N ASN A 38 -14.57 -11.48 10.42
CA ASN A 38 -13.45 -12.11 11.09
C ASN A 38 -13.04 -13.39 10.32
N GLN A 39 -11.80 -13.44 9.90
CA GLN A 39 -11.20 -14.55 9.17
C GLN A 39 -10.11 -15.19 10.03
N ALA A 40 -10.30 -16.46 10.40
CA ALA A 40 -9.27 -17.27 11.05
C ALA A 40 -8.50 -18.10 10.01
N LEU A 41 -7.18 -18.07 10.10
CA LEU A 41 -6.25 -18.76 9.19
C LEU A 41 -5.12 -19.35 10.02
N CYS A 42 -4.82 -20.66 9.86
CA CYS A 42 -3.73 -21.30 10.60
C CYS A 42 -3.82 -20.95 12.11
N ASN A 43 -2.86 -20.18 12.66
CA ASN A 43 -2.84 -19.75 14.06
C ASN A 43 -2.92 -18.23 14.22
N PHE A 44 -3.63 -17.53 13.32
CA PHE A 44 -3.92 -16.10 13.41
C PHE A 44 -5.29 -15.77 12.84
N LYS A 45 -5.81 -14.63 13.20
CA LYS A 45 -7.09 -14.09 12.69
C LYS A 45 -7.00 -12.59 12.47
N PHE A 46 -7.84 -12.07 11.59
CA PHE A 46 -7.98 -10.66 11.30
C PHE A 46 -9.32 -10.38 10.62
N ASN A 47 -9.69 -9.11 10.49
CA ASN A 47 -10.87 -8.71 9.75
C ASN A 47 -10.55 -8.58 8.25
N ARG A 48 -11.13 -9.47 7.44
CA ARG A 48 -11.02 -9.50 5.99
C ARG A 48 -12.12 -8.68 5.35
N ASN A 49 -11.80 -7.92 4.30
CA ASN A 49 -12.80 -7.30 3.44
C ASN A 49 -13.55 -8.37 2.64
N LEU A 50 -14.89 -8.30 2.63
CA LEU A 50 -15.74 -9.23 1.88
C LEU A 50 -15.58 -9.13 0.36
N SER A 51 -15.01 -8.04 -0.15
CA SER A 51 -14.65 -7.90 -1.57
C SER A 51 -13.36 -8.64 -1.96
N SER A 52 -12.76 -9.38 -1.04
CA SER A 52 -11.55 -10.18 -1.28
C SER A 52 -11.79 -11.66 -1.00
N ASP A 53 -11.05 -12.52 -1.67
CA ASP A 53 -11.04 -13.96 -1.47
C ASP A 53 -9.74 -14.41 -0.80
N ILE A 54 -9.82 -15.46 0.02
CA ILE A 54 -8.62 -16.09 0.61
C ILE A 54 -8.27 -17.34 -0.19
N ILE A 55 -7.08 -17.37 -0.72
CA ILE A 55 -6.52 -18.50 -1.44
C ILE A 55 -5.38 -19.07 -0.60
N ARG A 56 -5.49 -20.34 -0.21
CA ARG A 56 -4.41 -21.05 0.48
C ARG A 56 -3.37 -21.51 -0.52
N ILE A 57 -2.11 -21.09 -0.36
CA ILE A 57 -1.00 -21.48 -1.24
C ILE A 57 -0.38 -22.79 -0.74
N ASN A 58 -0.07 -22.85 0.55
CA ASN A 58 0.43 -24.03 1.24
C ASN A 58 0.06 -23.96 2.72
N GLU A 59 0.69 -24.74 3.62
CA GLU A 59 0.30 -24.91 5.03
C GLU A 59 -0.25 -23.66 5.72
N CYS A 60 0.57 -22.59 5.84
CA CYS A 60 0.19 -21.34 6.52
C CYS A 60 0.49 -20.10 5.67
N ASN A 61 0.66 -20.26 4.35
CA ASN A 61 0.84 -19.15 3.43
C ASN A 61 -0.43 -18.94 2.61
N TYR A 62 -0.83 -17.70 2.50
CA TYR A 62 -2.11 -17.30 1.90
C TYR A 62 -1.94 -16.15 0.95
N GLU A 63 -2.88 -16.04 0.03
CA GLU A 63 -3.10 -14.91 -0.84
C GLU A 63 -4.47 -14.31 -0.53
N ILE A 64 -4.54 -13.01 -0.28
CA ILE A 64 -5.78 -12.26 -0.24
C ILE A 64 -5.94 -11.64 -1.62
N TYR A 65 -6.91 -12.13 -2.39
CA TYR A 65 -7.13 -11.71 -3.78
C TYR A 65 -8.32 -10.77 -3.90
N TYR A 66 -8.10 -9.60 -4.46
CA TYR A 66 -9.10 -8.61 -4.79
C TYR A 66 -9.39 -8.66 -6.28
N LYS A 67 -10.40 -9.42 -6.66
CA LYS A 67 -10.74 -9.67 -8.06
C LYS A 67 -11.00 -8.38 -8.86
N ASP A 68 -11.78 -7.46 -8.30
CA ASP A 68 -12.18 -6.22 -8.96
C ASP A 68 -11.03 -5.21 -9.12
N LEU A 69 -9.96 -5.37 -8.33
CA LEU A 69 -8.76 -4.53 -8.36
C LEU A 69 -7.60 -5.21 -9.07
N ASP A 70 -7.77 -6.50 -9.41
CA ASP A 70 -6.71 -7.40 -9.88
C ASP A 70 -5.43 -7.29 -9.03
N ALA A 71 -5.65 -7.29 -7.71
CA ALA A 71 -4.62 -7.09 -6.70
C ALA A 71 -4.52 -8.27 -5.74
N LYS A 72 -3.32 -8.53 -5.26
CA LYS A 72 -2.99 -9.65 -4.38
C LYS A 72 -2.14 -9.19 -3.22
N ILE A 73 -2.49 -9.63 -2.01
CA ILE A 73 -1.66 -9.49 -0.81
C ILE A 73 -1.19 -10.88 -0.41
N TYR A 74 0.10 -11.13 -0.46
CA TYR A 74 0.69 -12.39 -0.02
C TYR A 74 0.99 -12.34 1.47
N LEU A 75 0.60 -13.36 2.20
CA LEU A 75 0.90 -13.57 3.61
C LEU A 75 1.78 -14.83 3.75
N ASN A 76 3.07 -14.63 4.02
CA ASN A 76 4.02 -15.71 4.16
C ASN A 76 4.41 -15.86 5.64
N LYS A 77 3.89 -16.91 6.28
CA LYS A 77 4.17 -17.21 7.68
C LYS A 77 5.48 -17.97 7.83
N ILE A 78 6.30 -17.53 8.77
CA ILE A 78 7.57 -18.14 9.14
C ILE A 78 7.56 -18.36 10.66
N LYS A 79 7.94 -19.55 11.11
CA LYS A 79 8.14 -19.83 12.52
C LYS A 79 9.48 -19.24 12.98
N LEU A 80 9.45 -18.44 14.06
CA LEU A 80 10.68 -17.94 14.66
C LEU A 80 11.39 -19.04 15.46
N THR A 81 12.71 -19.11 15.28
CA THR A 81 13.63 -20.02 15.99
C THR A 81 14.83 -19.21 16.50
N ASN A 82 14.58 -18.15 17.25
CA ASN A 82 15.57 -17.14 17.69
C ASN A 82 16.25 -16.38 16.55
N ASN A 83 15.63 -16.33 15.37
CA ASN A 83 16.18 -15.72 14.14
C ASN A 83 15.43 -14.46 13.70
N LEU A 84 14.77 -13.74 14.61
CA LEU A 84 14.03 -12.52 14.28
C LEU A 84 14.92 -11.48 13.58
N ASN A 85 16.13 -11.27 14.07
CA ASN A 85 17.07 -10.30 13.47
C ASN A 85 17.42 -10.69 12.04
N GLU A 86 17.66 -11.97 11.76
CA GLU A 86 17.93 -12.48 10.41
C GLU A 86 16.74 -12.23 9.46
N LEU A 87 15.53 -12.53 9.92
CA LEU A 87 14.33 -12.31 9.12
C LEU A 87 14.06 -10.83 8.89
N SER A 88 14.31 -9.97 9.89
CA SER A 88 14.21 -8.53 9.73
C SER A 88 15.20 -8.00 8.69
N LEU A 89 16.44 -8.45 8.72
CA LEU A 89 17.46 -8.08 7.72
C LEU A 89 17.05 -8.54 6.31
N LYS A 90 16.58 -9.78 6.16
CA LYS A 90 16.06 -10.28 4.87
C LYS A 90 14.85 -9.48 4.37
N PHE A 91 14.02 -9.03 5.28
CA PHE A 91 12.89 -8.17 4.92
C PHE A 91 13.36 -6.78 4.49
N ASP A 92 14.31 -6.19 5.20
CA ASP A 92 14.91 -4.89 4.85
C ASP A 92 15.64 -4.96 3.50
N GLU A 93 16.33 -6.06 3.18
CA GLU A 93 16.92 -6.33 1.86
C GLU A 93 15.84 -6.37 0.77
N LYS A 94 14.72 -7.03 1.02
CA LYS A 94 13.57 -7.06 0.09
C LYS A 94 12.99 -5.66 -0.12
N VAL A 95 12.86 -4.86 0.94
CA VAL A 95 12.43 -3.46 0.87
C VAL A 95 13.42 -2.64 0.05
N PHE A 96 14.71 -2.80 0.30
CA PHE A 96 15.78 -2.11 -0.44
C PHE A 96 15.72 -2.43 -1.94
N ASN A 97 15.63 -3.71 -2.33
CA ASN A 97 15.54 -4.12 -3.73
C ASN A 97 14.28 -3.56 -4.43
N ASN A 98 13.17 -3.44 -3.71
CA ASN A 98 11.94 -2.84 -4.26
C ASN A 98 12.01 -1.31 -4.35
N SER A 99 12.89 -0.68 -3.56
CA SER A 99 13.05 0.78 -3.50
C SER A 99 13.76 1.37 -4.72
N GLU A 100 14.46 0.55 -5.50
CA GLU A 100 15.14 0.96 -6.73
C GLU A 100 14.17 1.63 -7.74
N TYR A 101 12.89 1.26 -7.67
CA TYR A 101 11.83 1.75 -8.55
C TYR A 101 10.91 2.78 -7.85
N ALA A 102 11.26 3.25 -6.67
CA ALA A 102 10.46 4.18 -5.89
C ALA A 102 11.09 5.59 -5.87
N ASP A 103 10.24 6.60 -6.02
CA ASP A 103 10.64 8.00 -5.81
C ASP A 103 10.76 8.32 -4.32
N GLN A 104 9.93 7.67 -3.49
CA GLN A 104 9.90 7.88 -2.04
C GLN A 104 9.41 6.61 -1.33
N ILE A 105 9.93 6.38 -0.11
CA ILE A 105 9.45 5.35 0.80
C ILE A 105 8.89 6.03 2.05
N LEU A 106 7.64 5.72 2.37
CA LEU A 106 7.00 6.12 3.61
C LEU A 106 6.93 4.91 4.54
N THR A 107 7.29 5.09 5.79
CA THR A 107 7.27 4.01 6.80
C THR A 107 6.26 4.33 7.88
N SER A 108 5.54 3.31 8.35
CA SER A 108 4.63 3.39 9.48
C SER A 108 4.82 2.16 10.37
N GLU A 109 4.70 2.35 11.68
CA GLU A 109 4.78 1.27 12.67
C GLU A 109 3.44 1.12 13.38
N TYR A 110 3.12 -0.12 13.74
CA TYR A 110 1.99 -0.46 14.59
C TYR A 110 2.48 -1.36 15.72
N SER A 111 1.98 -1.09 16.93
CA SER A 111 2.32 -1.86 18.12
C SER A 111 1.09 -2.02 19.01
N ASP A 112 0.72 -3.26 19.28
CA ASP A 112 -0.27 -3.64 20.30
C ASP A 112 0.37 -4.66 21.24
N PRO A 113 0.95 -4.19 22.38
CA PRO A 113 1.59 -5.08 23.35
C PRO A 113 0.61 -6.06 24.01
N SER A 114 -0.68 -5.72 24.11
CA SER A 114 -1.70 -6.57 24.73
C SER A 114 -1.96 -7.84 23.90
N LYS A 115 -1.88 -7.73 22.60
CA LYS A 115 -2.01 -8.83 21.63
C LYS A 115 -0.66 -9.38 21.18
N LYS A 116 0.46 -8.77 21.59
CA LYS A 116 1.82 -9.06 21.08
C LYS A 116 1.86 -8.95 19.56
N VAL A 117 1.28 -7.91 18.99
CA VAL A 117 1.27 -7.65 17.57
C VAL A 117 2.13 -6.45 17.27
N TYR A 118 3.22 -6.67 16.54
CA TYR A 118 4.15 -5.64 16.11
C TYR A 118 4.27 -5.69 14.60
N SER A 119 4.21 -4.53 13.94
CA SER A 119 4.27 -4.42 12.49
C SER A 119 5.05 -3.20 12.06
N ARG A 120 5.74 -3.32 10.93
CA ARG A 120 6.27 -2.18 10.19
C ARG A 120 5.78 -2.29 8.75
N ILE A 121 5.31 -1.16 8.22
CA ILE A 121 4.68 -1.06 6.90
C ILE A 121 5.51 -0.08 6.08
N TYR A 122 5.83 -0.46 4.85
CA TYR A 122 6.52 0.36 3.86
C TYR A 122 5.58 0.64 2.70
N PHE A 123 5.44 1.91 2.37
CA PHE A 123 4.68 2.39 1.21
C PHE A 123 5.66 2.98 0.20
N PHE A 124 5.65 2.44 -1.00
CA PHE A 124 6.51 2.88 -2.08
C PHE A 124 5.71 3.80 -3.01
N VAL A 125 6.14 5.05 -3.10
CA VAL A 125 5.64 6.03 -4.06
C VAL A 125 6.47 5.90 -5.33
N GLY A 126 5.85 5.68 -6.47
CA GLY A 126 6.52 5.43 -7.74
C GLY A 126 6.20 4.06 -8.33
N ASP A 127 6.83 3.74 -9.45
CA ASP A 127 6.54 2.56 -10.28
C ASP A 127 7.16 1.26 -9.71
N SER A 128 7.11 1.10 -8.40
CA SER A 128 7.62 -0.11 -7.72
C SER A 128 6.77 -1.33 -8.03
N PRO A 129 7.38 -2.51 -8.18
CA PRO A 129 6.67 -3.78 -8.40
C PRO A 129 5.68 -4.10 -7.27
N SER A 130 6.01 -3.71 -6.04
CA SER A 130 5.15 -3.86 -4.86
C SER A 130 5.04 -2.52 -4.14
N ASN A 131 3.87 -1.88 -4.22
CA ASN A 131 3.66 -0.57 -3.60
C ASN A 131 3.48 -0.61 -2.08
N ILE A 132 3.17 -1.78 -1.51
CA ILE A 132 3.02 -1.95 -0.05
C ILE A 132 3.68 -3.25 0.38
N GLN A 133 4.59 -3.15 1.35
CA GLN A 133 5.19 -4.30 2.02
C GLN A 133 5.09 -4.11 3.53
N PHE A 134 4.83 -5.20 4.26
CA PHE A 134 4.79 -5.14 5.72
C PHE A 134 5.15 -6.50 6.34
N TYR A 135 5.47 -6.47 7.61
CA TYR A 135 5.54 -7.69 8.40
C TYR A 135 4.70 -7.56 9.67
N LEU A 136 4.33 -8.69 10.21
CA LEU A 136 3.68 -8.86 11.52
C LEU A 136 4.48 -9.87 12.32
N THR A 137 4.71 -9.62 13.62
CA THR A 137 5.41 -10.54 14.49
C THR A 137 4.93 -10.43 15.93
N ASP A 138 5.02 -11.55 16.67
CA ASP A 138 4.91 -11.55 18.13
C ASP A 138 6.27 -11.42 18.83
N SER A 139 7.34 -11.27 18.05
CA SER A 139 8.74 -11.18 18.46
C SER A 139 9.32 -12.44 19.08
N VAL A 140 8.57 -13.52 19.22
CA VAL A 140 8.97 -14.76 19.92
C VAL A 140 8.86 -16.00 19.03
N SER A 141 7.71 -16.24 18.46
CA SER A 141 7.38 -17.50 17.79
C SER A 141 6.89 -17.33 16.35
N ASN A 142 6.32 -16.19 16.03
CA ASN A 142 5.62 -15.97 14.76
C ASN A 142 6.14 -14.75 14.02
N TYR A 143 6.30 -14.92 12.71
CA TYR A 143 6.63 -13.85 11.79
C TYR A 143 5.83 -14.05 10.50
N ILE A 144 5.17 -13.01 10.00
CA ILE A 144 4.49 -12.99 8.71
C ILE A 144 5.09 -11.87 7.90
N SER A 145 5.66 -12.21 6.73
CA SER A 145 6.05 -11.21 5.74
C SER A 145 4.98 -11.07 4.68
N SER A 146 4.72 -9.85 4.25
CA SER A 146 3.68 -9.56 3.27
C SER A 146 4.16 -8.60 2.19
N SER A 147 3.59 -8.76 1.00
CA SER A 147 3.78 -7.86 -0.14
C SER A 147 2.51 -7.81 -0.97
N THR A 148 2.24 -6.64 -1.51
CA THR A 148 1.07 -6.39 -2.37
C THR A 148 1.51 -6.23 -3.81
N TYR A 149 0.82 -6.90 -4.73
CA TYR A 149 1.06 -6.80 -6.16
C TYR A 149 -0.25 -6.55 -6.91
N PHE A 150 -0.16 -5.71 -7.94
CA PHE A 150 -1.20 -5.56 -8.95
C PHE A 150 -0.80 -6.38 -10.18
N ASN A 151 -1.75 -7.06 -10.81
CA ASN A 151 -1.52 -7.86 -12.01
C ASN A 151 -1.48 -6.98 -13.28
N SER A 152 -0.84 -5.84 -13.18
CA SER A 152 -0.65 -4.86 -14.25
C SER A 152 0.79 -4.34 -14.24
N LYS A 153 1.22 -3.74 -15.34
CA LYS A 153 2.52 -3.05 -15.33
C LYS A 153 2.51 -1.94 -14.29
N PRO A 154 3.59 -1.78 -13.53
CA PRO A 154 3.72 -0.67 -12.59
C PRO A 154 3.46 0.66 -13.32
N ASN A 155 2.47 1.39 -12.82
CA ASN A 155 2.12 2.74 -13.23
C ASN A 155 1.44 3.38 -12.02
N TYR A 156 2.23 4.01 -11.19
CA TYR A 156 1.79 4.53 -9.90
C TYR A 156 0.59 5.47 -10.02
N ASP A 157 0.63 6.42 -10.96
CA ASP A 157 -0.44 7.41 -11.15
C ASP A 157 -1.80 6.75 -11.43
N SER A 158 -1.80 5.69 -12.27
CA SER A 158 -3.01 4.96 -12.62
C SER A 158 -3.48 4.04 -11.49
N LEU A 159 -2.55 3.46 -10.73
CA LEU A 159 -2.84 2.55 -9.63
C LEU A 159 -3.15 3.26 -8.31
N LEU A 160 -2.88 4.56 -8.20
CA LEU A 160 -2.97 5.31 -6.94
C LEU A 160 -4.32 5.14 -6.21
N PRO A 161 -5.51 5.20 -6.85
CA PRO A 161 -6.77 4.97 -6.17
C PRO A 161 -6.88 3.55 -5.59
N TYR A 162 -6.41 2.54 -6.33
CA TYR A 162 -6.40 1.14 -5.90
C TYR A 162 -5.42 0.89 -4.75
N ILE A 163 -4.23 1.50 -4.83
CA ILE A 163 -3.22 1.47 -3.76
C ILE A 163 -3.80 2.06 -2.47
N HIS A 164 -4.52 3.19 -2.54
CA HIS A 164 -5.18 3.79 -1.39
C HIS A 164 -6.26 2.90 -0.79
N TYR A 165 -7.06 2.25 -1.60
CA TYR A 165 -8.07 1.30 -1.15
C TYR A 165 -7.43 0.13 -0.40
N ILE A 166 -6.46 -0.54 -1.02
CA ILE A 166 -5.72 -1.67 -0.43
C ILE A 166 -4.97 -1.24 0.84
N ARG A 167 -4.37 -0.04 0.86
CA ARG A 167 -3.72 0.51 2.05
C ARG A 167 -4.67 0.61 3.24
N SER A 168 -5.91 1.03 3.00
CA SER A 168 -6.94 1.12 4.05
C SER A 168 -7.31 -0.27 4.58
N ASP A 169 -7.42 -1.26 3.71
CA ASP A 169 -7.69 -2.64 4.08
C ASP A 169 -6.53 -3.29 4.84
N ILE A 170 -5.28 -3.07 4.40
CA ILE A 170 -4.09 -3.55 5.12
C ILE A 170 -4.04 -2.97 6.53
N ARG A 171 -4.36 -1.68 6.70
CA ARG A 171 -4.47 -1.08 8.02
C ARG A 171 -5.51 -1.81 8.87
N LYS A 172 -6.69 -2.10 8.30
CA LYS A 172 -7.76 -2.83 8.99
C LYS A 172 -7.34 -4.24 9.37
N ILE A 173 -6.61 -4.94 8.49
CA ILE A 173 -6.02 -6.25 8.76
C ILE A 173 -5.09 -6.16 9.96
N ILE A 174 -4.14 -5.23 9.98
CA ILE A 174 -3.12 -5.09 11.03
C ILE A 174 -3.77 -4.69 12.37
N GLU A 175 -4.68 -3.72 12.39
CA GLU A 175 -5.36 -3.26 13.61
C GLU A 175 -6.26 -4.33 14.25
N SER A 176 -6.82 -5.22 13.43
CA SER A 176 -7.69 -6.32 13.91
C SER A 176 -6.96 -7.64 14.11
N PHE A 177 -5.65 -7.66 13.81
CA PHE A 177 -4.85 -8.88 13.86
C PHE A 177 -4.75 -9.42 15.28
N ASP A 178 -4.77 -10.75 15.39
CA ASP A 178 -4.61 -11.46 16.65
C ASP A 178 -4.00 -12.86 16.41
N TRP A 179 -3.08 -13.25 17.27
CA TRP A 179 -2.51 -14.59 17.25
C TRP A 179 -3.47 -15.56 17.94
N ILE A 180 -3.69 -16.72 17.34
CA ILE A 180 -4.45 -17.81 17.96
C ILE A 180 -3.42 -18.74 18.59
N ASN A 181 -3.45 -18.87 19.90
CA ASN A 181 -2.62 -19.85 20.61
C ASN A 181 -3.06 -21.27 20.24
N GLU A 182 -2.09 -22.13 19.94
CA GLU A 182 -2.30 -23.56 19.79
C GLU A 182 -2.67 -24.22 21.11
#